data_5d0ea0431759f52811bc1b35959a0906
#
_entry.id   5d0ea0431759f52811bc1b35959a0906
#
_cell.length_a   1.000
_cell.length_b   1.000
_cell.length_c   1.000
_cell.angle_alpha   90.00
_cell.angle_beta   90.00
_cell.angle_gamma   90.00
#
_symmetry.space_group_name_H-M   'P 1'
#
loop_
_entity.id
_entity.type
_entity.pdbx_description
1 polymer ?
#
loop_
_entity_poly.entity_id
_entity_poly.type
_entity_poly.pdbx_seq_one_letter_code
_entity_poly.pdbx_strand_id
1 'polypeptide(L)'
;MGRPCPLLGTAVYLDCLDCEDKQCKQHYKYQKVIIGIDQSYNNTGISIAADSKLVKVRSLQLNSYKTNSDKRRALANTLDGLLKAVCPKAREVVCIIERIRLRSQGFLNIDYIKSIGALNSIIVDKCHEYCVPVYSVDTRCWKAQVIGTSKPMPNKFEVPEEKWPTVRWLLKQGWEDSILIPIEGRKTKGTFIRQGKKYMYNNDAADSAGIAMFGFVGDQDKLQEEK
;
A
#
# COMPACT_ATOMS: atom_id res chain seq x y z
N MET A 1 -13.07 -17.38 8.11
CA MET A 1 -12.38 -18.02 9.26
C MET A 1 -12.01 -16.94 10.25
N GLY A 2 -12.48 -17.02 11.51
CA GLY A 2 -12.20 -16.03 12.55
C GLY A 2 -10.71 -16.06 12.96
N ARG A 3 -10.18 -14.93 13.42
CA ARG A 3 -8.81 -14.83 13.94
C ARG A 3 -8.72 -15.47 15.33
N PRO A 4 -7.56 -16.03 15.72
CA PRO A 4 -7.37 -16.50 17.08
C PRO A 4 -7.55 -15.34 18.07
N CYS A 5 -8.31 -15.58 19.14
CA CYS A 5 -8.47 -14.59 20.21
C CYS A 5 -7.14 -14.42 20.95
N PRO A 6 -6.56 -13.20 21.02
CA PRO A 6 -5.26 -12.98 21.63
C PRO A 6 -5.21 -13.32 23.14
N LEU A 7 -6.36 -13.44 23.80
CA LEU A 7 -6.45 -13.71 25.23
C LEU A 7 -6.38 -15.19 25.60
N LEU A 8 -6.57 -16.12 24.65
CA LEU A 8 -6.72 -17.54 24.96
C LEU A 8 -5.52 -18.42 24.62
N GLY A 9 -4.43 -17.89 24.07
CA GLY A 9 -3.16 -18.61 23.82
C GLY A 9 -3.25 -19.92 23.03
N THR A 10 -4.45 -20.33 22.62
CA THR A 10 -4.73 -21.54 21.85
C THR A 10 -5.60 -21.19 20.67
N ALA A 11 -5.43 -21.92 19.57
CA ALA A 11 -6.14 -21.73 18.30
C ALA A 11 -7.66 -22.03 18.40
N VAL A 12 -8.36 -21.33 19.27
CA VAL A 12 -9.82 -21.34 19.32
C VAL A 12 -10.28 -20.16 18.46
N TYR A 13 -10.69 -20.45 17.24
CA TYR A 13 -11.36 -19.52 16.34
C TYR A 13 -12.76 -19.23 16.87
N LEU A 14 -12.85 -18.34 17.85
CA LEU A 14 -14.13 -17.76 18.23
C LEU A 14 -14.42 -16.61 17.27
N ASP A 15 -15.55 -16.70 16.62
CA ASP A 15 -16.10 -15.55 15.90
C ASP A 15 -16.30 -14.43 16.94
N CYS A 16 -15.52 -13.34 16.86
CA CYS A 16 -15.60 -12.26 17.86
C CYS A 16 -16.96 -11.55 17.89
N LEU A 17 -17.87 -11.93 16.97
CA LEU A 17 -19.28 -11.50 16.99
C LEU A 17 -20.06 -12.15 18.14
N ASP A 18 -19.71 -13.38 18.52
CA ASP A 18 -20.39 -14.17 19.54
C ASP A 18 -19.68 -14.11 20.91
N CYS A 19 -18.57 -13.37 21.00
CA CYS A 19 -17.88 -13.19 22.28
C CYS A 19 -18.68 -12.22 23.16
N GLU A 20 -19.38 -12.74 24.15
CA GLU A 20 -20.13 -11.95 25.16
C GLU A 20 -19.19 -11.16 26.10
N ASP A 21 -17.89 -11.40 26.05
CA ASP A 21 -16.90 -10.70 26.85
C ASP A 21 -16.80 -9.24 26.41
N LYS A 22 -17.36 -8.36 27.24
CA LYS A 22 -17.32 -6.90 27.02
C LYS A 22 -15.89 -6.35 26.92
N GLN A 23 -14.89 -7.03 27.49
CA GLN A 23 -13.49 -6.65 27.38
C GLN A 23 -12.94 -6.92 25.96
N CYS A 24 -13.37 -7.97 25.29
CA CYS A 24 -12.94 -8.29 23.92
C CYS A 24 -13.38 -7.22 22.91
N LYS A 25 -14.57 -6.63 23.11
CA LYS A 25 -15.09 -5.55 22.22
C LYS A 25 -14.37 -4.21 22.42
N GLN A 26 -13.68 -4.01 23.54
CA GLN A 26 -12.97 -2.76 23.85
C GLN A 26 -11.52 -2.75 23.38
N HIS A 27 -10.93 -3.87 22.94
CA HIS A 27 -9.51 -3.95 22.64
C HIS A 27 -9.13 -3.50 21.24
N TYR A 28 -10.03 -3.48 20.27
CA TYR A 28 -9.70 -3.02 18.93
C TYR A 28 -9.80 -1.50 18.81
N LYS A 29 -8.67 -0.87 18.50
CA LYS A 29 -8.64 0.58 18.21
C LYS A 29 -9.39 0.93 16.94
N TYR A 30 -9.41 0.00 15.97
CA TYR A 30 -10.01 0.18 14.65
C TYR A 30 -10.95 -0.98 14.33
N GLN A 31 -12.07 -0.69 13.69
CA GLN A 31 -12.97 -1.73 13.19
C GLN A 31 -12.36 -2.39 11.94
N LYS A 32 -11.87 -1.57 11.02
CA LYS A 32 -11.27 -2.05 9.78
C LYS A 32 -10.01 -1.28 9.44
N VAL A 33 -8.97 -2.02 9.07
CA VAL A 33 -7.71 -1.45 8.55
C VAL A 33 -7.45 -2.02 7.17
N ILE A 34 -7.14 -1.14 6.23
CA ILE A 34 -6.67 -1.50 4.89
C ILE A 34 -5.20 -1.12 4.76
N ILE A 35 -4.39 -2.08 4.34
CA ILE A 35 -3.01 -1.87 3.94
C ILE A 35 -2.99 -1.80 2.42
N GLY A 36 -2.72 -0.64 1.85
CA GLY A 36 -2.55 -0.45 0.40
C GLY A 36 -1.09 -0.53 0.02
N ILE A 37 -0.76 -1.32 -0.99
CA ILE A 37 0.62 -1.48 -1.46
C ILE A 37 0.67 -1.26 -2.97
N ASP A 38 1.49 -0.28 -3.39
CA ASP A 38 1.94 -0.13 -4.78
C ASP A 38 3.32 -0.76 -4.89
N GLN A 39 3.36 -2.01 -5.36
CA GLN A 39 4.60 -2.78 -5.45
C GLN A 39 5.45 -2.30 -6.62
N SER A 40 6.63 -1.84 -6.31
CA SER A 40 7.65 -1.45 -7.28
C SER A 40 9.01 -1.99 -6.85
N TYR A 41 9.79 -2.43 -7.82
CA TYR A 41 11.10 -3.04 -7.57
C TYR A 41 12.12 -2.08 -6.97
N ASN A 42 11.96 -0.80 -7.22
CA ASN A 42 12.88 0.24 -6.73
C ASN A 42 12.34 0.94 -5.51
N ASN A 43 11.02 1.06 -5.39
CA ASN A 43 10.42 1.91 -4.38
C ASN A 43 8.96 1.50 -4.12
N THR A 44 8.73 0.61 -3.16
CA THR A 44 7.39 0.12 -2.84
C THR A 44 6.65 1.12 -1.96
N GLY A 45 5.50 1.60 -2.43
CA GLY A 45 4.57 2.39 -1.63
C GLY A 45 3.80 1.52 -0.65
N ILE A 46 3.66 1.98 0.60
CA ILE A 46 2.89 1.28 1.65
C ILE A 46 2.09 2.31 2.44
N SER A 47 0.78 2.19 2.40
CA SER A 47 -0.12 3.09 3.13
C SER A 47 -1.10 2.31 3.99
N ILE A 48 -1.53 2.94 5.07
CA ILE A 48 -2.52 2.40 6.01
C ILE A 48 -3.69 3.36 6.05
N ALA A 49 -4.89 2.84 5.81
CA ALA A 49 -6.13 3.51 6.10
C ALA A 49 -6.89 2.73 7.18
N ALA A 50 -7.51 3.43 8.12
CA ALA A 50 -8.29 2.84 9.19
C ALA A 50 -9.61 3.59 9.31
N ASP A 51 -10.72 2.86 9.37
CA ASP A 51 -12.07 3.42 9.51
C ASP A 51 -12.33 4.60 8.54
N SER A 52 -12.01 4.37 7.26
CA SER A 52 -12.16 5.32 6.14
C SER A 52 -11.24 6.56 6.18
N LYS A 53 -10.18 6.55 6.98
CA LYS A 53 -9.21 7.65 7.07
C LYS A 53 -7.79 7.14 6.82
N LEU A 54 -6.99 7.89 6.06
CA LEU A 54 -5.56 7.63 5.95
C LEU A 54 -4.90 7.87 7.31
N VAL A 55 -4.09 6.91 7.76
CA VAL A 55 -3.35 6.95 9.03
C VAL A 55 -1.85 7.07 8.80
N LYS A 56 -1.36 6.48 7.70
CA LYS A 56 0.06 6.46 7.37
C LYS A 56 0.27 6.31 5.89
N VAL A 57 1.19 7.08 5.36
CA VAL A 57 1.64 7.02 3.97
C VAL A 57 3.16 6.95 3.97
N ARG A 58 3.74 5.96 3.33
CA ARG A 58 5.19 5.71 3.28
C ARG A 58 5.61 5.10 1.96
N SER A 59 6.92 5.08 1.74
CA SER A 59 7.56 4.19 0.78
C SER A 59 8.75 3.48 1.40
N LEU A 60 9.02 2.30 0.89
CA LEU A 60 10.23 1.54 1.17
C LEU A 60 11.16 1.68 -0.04
N GLN A 61 12.28 2.36 0.14
CA GLN A 61 13.26 2.59 -0.93
C GLN A 61 14.12 1.32 -1.14
N LEU A 62 13.67 0.45 -2.01
CA LEU A 62 14.37 -0.80 -2.31
C LEU A 62 15.62 -0.61 -3.17
N ASN A 63 15.76 0.50 -3.86
CA ASN A 63 16.94 0.84 -4.65
C ASN A 63 18.21 1.09 -3.81
N SER A 64 18.07 1.32 -2.50
CA SER A 64 19.20 1.42 -1.57
C SER A 64 19.87 0.08 -1.29
N TYR A 65 19.21 -1.03 -1.59
CA TYR A 65 19.75 -2.39 -1.39
C TYR A 65 20.43 -2.92 -2.65
N LYS A 66 21.62 -3.53 -2.49
CA LYS A 66 22.47 -3.96 -3.61
C LYS A 66 21.93 -5.19 -4.34
N THR A 67 21.39 -6.14 -3.61
CA THR A 67 20.95 -7.42 -4.18
C THR A 67 19.43 -7.59 -4.15
N ASN A 68 18.89 -8.43 -5.04
CA ASN A 68 17.48 -8.78 -5.04
C ASN A 68 17.07 -9.51 -3.76
N SER A 69 17.96 -10.30 -3.19
CA SER A 69 17.75 -10.98 -1.91
C SER A 69 17.58 -9.98 -0.78
N ASP A 70 18.43 -8.93 -0.72
CA ASP A 70 18.33 -7.90 0.30
C ASP A 70 17.04 -7.08 0.16
N LYS A 71 16.62 -6.75 -1.07
CA LYS A 71 15.35 -6.07 -1.34
C LYS A 71 14.15 -6.89 -0.83
N ARG A 72 14.13 -8.19 -1.13
CA ARG A 72 13.08 -9.11 -0.68
C ARG A 72 13.04 -9.21 0.83
N ARG A 73 14.21 -9.35 1.48
CA ARG A 73 14.32 -9.40 2.94
C ARG A 73 13.85 -8.09 3.59
N ALA A 74 14.23 -6.95 3.02
CA ALA A 74 13.78 -5.64 3.50
C ALA A 74 12.26 -5.48 3.43
N LEU A 75 11.63 -5.90 2.32
CA LEU A 75 10.18 -5.90 2.18
C LEU A 75 9.53 -6.84 3.21
N ALA A 76 10.00 -8.08 3.32
CA ALA A 76 9.48 -9.06 4.27
C ALA A 76 9.54 -8.55 5.71
N ASN A 77 10.68 -7.99 6.15
CA ASN A 77 10.86 -7.43 7.49
C ASN A 77 9.96 -6.22 7.73
N THR A 78 9.79 -5.36 6.72
CA THR A 78 8.91 -4.19 6.82
C THR A 78 7.45 -4.61 6.98
N LEU A 79 7.00 -5.60 6.23
CA LEU A 79 5.63 -6.14 6.32
C LEU A 79 5.41 -6.86 7.65
N ASP A 80 6.36 -7.67 8.09
CA ASP A 80 6.29 -8.34 9.39
C ASP A 80 6.13 -7.34 10.54
N GLY A 81 6.97 -6.31 10.59
CA GLY A 81 6.86 -5.24 11.59
C GLY A 81 5.55 -4.47 11.50
N LEU A 82 5.05 -4.23 10.28
CA LEU A 82 3.77 -3.57 10.06
C LEU A 82 2.59 -4.41 10.55
N LEU A 83 2.53 -5.69 10.15
CA LEU A 83 1.46 -6.61 10.50
C LEU A 83 1.42 -6.86 12.00
N LYS A 84 2.57 -7.06 12.66
CA LYS A 84 2.70 -7.12 14.13
C LYS A 84 2.12 -5.90 14.82
N ALA A 85 2.31 -4.72 14.25
CA ALA A 85 1.83 -3.47 14.84
C ALA A 85 0.35 -3.20 14.61
N VAL A 86 -0.23 -3.71 13.51
CA VAL A 86 -1.60 -3.39 13.06
C VAL A 86 -2.59 -4.46 13.47
N CYS A 87 -2.28 -5.75 13.27
CA CYS A 87 -3.22 -6.85 13.49
C CYS A 87 -3.80 -6.90 14.91
N PRO A 88 -3.04 -6.64 15.99
CA PRO A 88 -3.61 -6.63 17.33
C PRO A 88 -4.56 -5.46 17.61
N LYS A 89 -4.53 -4.41 16.77
CA LYS A 89 -5.29 -3.17 16.98
C LYS A 89 -6.55 -3.06 16.14
N ALA A 90 -6.77 -3.98 15.22
CA ALA A 90 -7.86 -3.92 14.28
C ALA A 90 -8.67 -5.21 14.29
N ARG A 91 -10.00 -5.09 14.28
CA ARG A 91 -10.90 -6.23 14.18
C ARG A 91 -10.76 -6.94 12.84
N GLU A 92 -10.68 -6.16 11.76
CA GLU A 92 -10.46 -6.63 10.40
C GLU A 92 -9.23 -5.95 9.80
N VAL A 93 -8.33 -6.72 9.21
CA VAL A 93 -7.22 -6.19 8.41
C VAL A 93 -7.24 -6.83 7.04
N VAL A 94 -7.15 -6.01 6.01
CA VAL A 94 -7.10 -6.43 4.61
C VAL A 94 -5.89 -5.79 3.94
N CYS A 95 -5.20 -6.53 3.10
CA CYS A 95 -4.15 -5.99 2.23
C CYS A 95 -4.69 -5.88 0.81
N ILE A 96 -4.47 -4.74 0.16
CA ILE A 96 -4.81 -4.53 -1.25
C ILE A 96 -3.54 -4.11 -1.99
N ILE A 97 -3.26 -4.80 -3.09
CA ILE A 97 -2.11 -4.53 -3.97
C ILE A 97 -2.59 -4.06 -5.34
N GLU A 98 -1.73 -3.38 -6.10
CA GLU A 98 -2.03 -3.09 -7.49
C GLU A 98 -1.87 -4.35 -8.34
N ARG A 99 -2.86 -4.63 -9.21
CA ARG A 99 -2.79 -5.78 -10.12
C ARG A 99 -1.70 -5.57 -11.17
N ILE A 100 -0.79 -6.54 -11.27
CA ILE A 100 0.22 -6.53 -12.31
C ILE A 100 -0.45 -6.77 -13.67
N ARG A 101 -0.34 -5.79 -14.56
CA ARG A 101 -0.77 -5.95 -15.95
C ARG A 101 0.44 -6.28 -16.82
N LEU A 102 0.41 -7.43 -17.46
CA LEU A 102 1.29 -7.72 -18.56
C LEU A 102 0.79 -6.92 -19.77
N ARG A 103 1.51 -5.87 -20.15
CA ARG A 103 1.18 -5.14 -21.38
C ARG A 103 1.46 -6.04 -22.57
N SER A 104 0.46 -6.26 -23.40
CA SER A 104 0.54 -7.10 -24.60
C SER A 104 1.36 -6.47 -25.74
N GLN A 105 1.73 -5.20 -25.64
CA GLN A 105 2.49 -4.49 -26.66
C GLN A 105 3.84 -4.04 -26.10
N GLY A 106 4.91 -4.64 -26.63
CA GLY A 106 6.29 -4.33 -26.32
C GLY A 106 7.10 -5.53 -25.84
N PHE A 107 8.42 -5.40 -25.81
CA PHE A 107 9.30 -6.41 -25.25
C PHE A 107 8.96 -6.62 -23.77
N LEU A 108 8.41 -7.77 -23.45
CA LEU A 108 8.20 -8.21 -22.08
C LEU A 108 9.58 -8.37 -21.43
N ASN A 109 9.93 -7.49 -20.54
CA ASN A 109 11.12 -7.67 -19.71
C ASN A 109 10.82 -8.77 -18.67
N ILE A 110 11.19 -10.00 -19.04
CA ILE A 110 10.94 -11.21 -18.21
C ILE A 110 11.55 -11.05 -16.82
N ASP A 111 12.72 -10.42 -16.71
CA ASP A 111 13.38 -10.22 -15.40
C ASP A 111 12.62 -9.24 -14.53
N TYR A 112 12.03 -8.21 -15.13
CA TYR A 112 11.13 -7.29 -14.41
C TYR A 112 9.88 -8.02 -13.89
N ILE A 113 9.24 -8.84 -14.73
CA ILE A 113 8.05 -9.62 -14.35
C ILE A 113 8.37 -10.59 -13.23
N LYS A 114 9.48 -11.34 -13.33
CA LYS A 114 9.95 -12.24 -12.28
C LYS A 114 10.22 -11.49 -10.97
N SER A 115 10.80 -10.31 -11.06
CA SER A 115 11.14 -9.50 -9.89
C SER A 115 9.90 -8.99 -9.19
N ILE A 116 8.92 -8.46 -9.91
CA ILE A 116 7.65 -8.00 -9.34
C ILE A 116 6.82 -9.17 -8.81
N GLY A 117 6.76 -10.28 -9.55
CA GLY A 117 6.10 -11.50 -9.08
C GLY A 117 6.68 -12.01 -7.76
N ALA A 118 8.01 -11.97 -7.61
CA ALA A 118 8.67 -12.34 -6.36
C ALA A 118 8.35 -11.38 -5.19
N LEU A 119 8.16 -10.09 -5.45
CA LEU A 119 7.70 -9.14 -4.43
C LEU A 119 6.23 -9.43 -4.03
N ASN A 120 5.38 -9.72 -5.01
CA ASN A 120 3.99 -10.09 -4.73
C ASN A 120 3.89 -11.35 -3.87
N SER A 121 4.65 -12.40 -4.21
CA SER A 121 4.66 -13.63 -3.39
C SER A 121 5.03 -13.31 -1.94
N ILE A 122 6.03 -12.48 -1.71
CA ILE A 122 6.41 -12.05 -0.34
C ILE A 122 5.27 -11.32 0.36
N ILE A 123 4.55 -10.45 -0.34
CA ILE A 123 3.41 -9.73 0.26
C ILE A 123 2.31 -10.72 0.64
N VAL A 124 1.96 -11.62 -0.26
CA VAL A 124 0.93 -12.65 -0.05
C VAL A 124 1.33 -13.56 1.11
N ASP A 125 2.54 -14.14 1.07
CA ASP A 125 3.04 -15.05 2.11
C ASP A 125 3.05 -14.38 3.48
N LYS A 126 3.58 -13.14 3.57
CA LYS A 126 3.61 -12.41 4.84
C LYS A 126 2.22 -12.06 5.36
N CYS A 127 1.31 -11.68 4.52
CA CYS A 127 -0.07 -11.42 4.93
C CYS A 127 -0.76 -12.70 5.41
N HIS A 128 -0.56 -13.83 4.73
CA HIS A 128 -1.12 -15.13 5.12
C HIS A 128 -0.59 -15.63 6.47
N GLU A 129 0.70 -15.40 6.79
CA GLU A 129 1.26 -15.71 8.12
C GLU A 129 0.48 -15.04 9.26
N TYR A 130 -0.16 -13.89 8.98
CA TYR A 130 -0.99 -13.13 9.93
C TYR A 130 -2.50 -13.29 9.70
N CYS A 131 -2.92 -14.26 8.88
CA CYS A 131 -4.32 -14.46 8.49
C CYS A 131 -4.96 -13.19 7.89
N VAL A 132 -4.18 -12.39 7.18
CA VAL A 132 -4.64 -11.18 6.49
C VAL A 132 -4.93 -11.53 5.03
N PRO A 133 -6.17 -11.41 4.55
CA PRO A 133 -6.49 -11.64 3.15
C PRO A 133 -5.83 -10.57 2.26
N VAL A 134 -5.39 -11.00 1.08
CA VAL A 134 -4.78 -10.13 0.07
C VAL A 134 -5.67 -10.07 -1.16
N TYR A 135 -5.95 -8.87 -1.62
CA TYR A 135 -6.70 -8.64 -2.86
C TYR A 135 -5.88 -7.77 -3.82
N SER A 136 -6.11 -7.94 -5.09
CA SER A 136 -5.56 -7.05 -6.12
C SER A 136 -6.64 -6.22 -6.79
N VAL A 137 -6.28 -5.00 -7.20
CA VAL A 137 -7.16 -4.09 -7.90
C VAL A 137 -6.49 -3.49 -9.13
N ASP A 138 -7.29 -3.29 -10.17
CA ASP A 138 -6.83 -2.62 -11.39
C ASP A 138 -6.57 -1.13 -11.19
N THR A 139 -5.44 -0.64 -11.73
CA THR A 139 -5.04 0.78 -11.64
C THR A 139 -6.13 1.75 -12.09
N ARG A 140 -6.80 1.46 -13.21
CA ARG A 140 -7.85 2.35 -13.73
C ARG A 140 -9.08 2.35 -12.84
N CYS A 141 -9.37 1.20 -12.24
CA CYS A 141 -10.52 1.03 -11.37
C CYS A 141 -10.38 1.89 -10.10
N TRP A 142 -9.29 1.69 -9.33
CA TRP A 142 -9.12 2.44 -8.09
C TRP A 142 -8.91 3.94 -8.34
N LYS A 143 -8.20 4.34 -9.41
CA LYS A 143 -8.05 5.77 -9.76
C LYS A 143 -9.39 6.43 -10.08
N ALA A 144 -10.24 5.77 -10.86
CA ALA A 144 -11.55 6.32 -11.18
C ALA A 144 -12.43 6.50 -9.95
N GLN A 145 -12.44 5.54 -9.04
CA GLN A 145 -13.36 5.55 -7.89
C GLN A 145 -12.86 6.40 -6.70
N VAL A 146 -11.56 6.40 -6.42
CA VAL A 146 -10.99 7.16 -5.28
C VAL A 146 -10.66 8.59 -5.69
N ILE A 147 -10.05 8.77 -6.85
CA ILE A 147 -9.51 10.06 -7.31
C ILE A 147 -10.50 10.80 -8.20
N GLY A 148 -11.45 10.08 -8.77
CA GLY A 148 -12.44 10.60 -9.74
C GLY A 148 -11.93 10.63 -11.17
N THR A 149 -10.67 10.27 -11.43
CA THR A 149 -10.11 10.20 -12.79
C THR A 149 -8.91 9.27 -12.87
N SER A 150 -8.82 8.56 -13.97
CA SER A 150 -7.62 7.82 -14.37
C SER A 150 -6.88 8.47 -15.54
N LYS A 151 -7.35 9.63 -16.02
CA LYS A 151 -6.75 10.34 -17.16
C LYS A 151 -5.48 11.07 -16.74
N PRO A 152 -4.42 11.08 -17.58
CA PRO A 152 -3.24 11.91 -17.37
C PRO A 152 -3.60 13.38 -17.22
N MET A 153 -2.84 14.11 -16.41
CA MET A 153 -3.05 15.55 -16.20
C MET A 153 -1.70 16.28 -16.24
N PRO A 154 -1.58 17.39 -16.99
CA PRO A 154 -0.38 18.21 -16.98
C PRO A 154 -0.15 18.86 -15.61
N ASN A 155 1.12 19.12 -15.27
CA ASN A 155 1.48 19.76 -14.02
C ASN A 155 2.80 20.51 -14.14
N LYS A 156 2.99 21.50 -13.23
CA LYS A 156 4.19 22.33 -13.16
C LYS A 156 5.39 21.67 -12.45
N PHE A 157 5.20 20.53 -11.83
CA PHE A 157 6.22 19.85 -11.03
C PHE A 157 6.94 18.75 -11.81
N GLU A 158 6.66 18.61 -13.11
CA GLU A 158 7.23 17.57 -13.98
C GLU A 158 7.03 16.13 -13.45
N VAL A 159 6.01 15.93 -12.61
CA VAL A 159 5.54 14.59 -12.25
C VAL A 159 4.96 13.94 -13.51
N PRO A 160 5.17 12.63 -13.76
CA PRO A 160 4.52 11.96 -14.87
C PRO A 160 3.01 12.23 -14.87
N GLU A 161 2.45 12.62 -16.02
CA GLU A 161 1.07 13.09 -16.13
C GLU A 161 0.05 12.04 -15.64
N GLU A 162 0.36 10.76 -15.82
CA GLU A 162 -0.45 9.62 -15.33
C GLU A 162 -0.39 9.43 -13.80
N LYS A 163 0.64 9.97 -13.15
CA LYS A 163 0.83 9.91 -11.69
C LYS A 163 0.31 11.16 -10.97
N TRP A 164 0.27 12.30 -11.68
CA TRP A 164 -0.12 13.57 -11.10
C TRP A 164 -1.53 13.59 -10.47
N PRO A 165 -2.56 12.96 -11.03
CA PRO A 165 -3.87 12.93 -10.39
C PRO A 165 -3.84 12.41 -8.96
N THR A 166 -3.09 11.35 -8.70
CA THR A 166 -2.97 10.73 -7.37
C THR A 166 -2.19 11.64 -6.41
N VAL A 167 -1.05 12.18 -6.86
CA VAL A 167 -0.27 13.14 -6.08
C VAL A 167 -1.14 14.35 -5.71
N ARG A 168 -1.82 14.95 -6.69
CA ARG A 168 -2.72 16.09 -6.47
C ARG A 168 -3.85 15.79 -5.49
N TRP A 169 -4.44 14.61 -5.59
CA TRP A 169 -5.49 14.15 -4.67
C TRP A 169 -4.94 14.09 -3.24
N LEU A 170 -3.78 13.48 -3.05
CA LEU A 170 -3.18 13.32 -1.74
C LEU A 170 -2.72 14.64 -1.12
N LEU A 171 -2.22 15.60 -1.94
CA LEU A 171 -1.92 16.96 -1.50
C LEU A 171 -3.16 17.67 -0.95
N LYS A 172 -4.32 17.50 -1.59
CA LYS A 172 -5.59 18.06 -1.10
C LYS A 172 -6.05 17.45 0.23
N GLN A 173 -5.58 16.25 0.55
CA GLN A 173 -5.83 15.58 1.85
C GLN A 173 -4.82 16.01 2.94
N GLY A 174 -3.89 16.91 2.65
CA GLY A 174 -2.89 17.40 3.61
C GLY A 174 -1.70 16.47 3.85
N TRP A 175 -1.44 15.51 2.96
CA TRP A 175 -0.37 14.52 3.12
C TRP A 175 0.94 14.88 2.38
N GLU A 176 1.15 16.15 2.07
CA GLU A 176 2.33 16.58 1.29
C GLU A 176 3.64 16.08 1.89
N ASP A 177 3.87 16.31 3.18
CA ASP A 177 5.14 15.98 3.83
C ASP A 177 5.46 14.47 3.85
N SER A 178 4.41 13.63 3.77
CA SER A 178 4.57 12.17 3.74
C SER A 178 5.04 11.61 2.40
N ILE A 179 4.91 12.40 1.33
CA ILE A 179 5.31 12.00 -0.02
C ILE A 179 6.45 12.84 -0.59
N LEU A 180 7.05 13.71 0.20
CA LEU A 180 8.23 14.47 -0.21
C LEU A 180 9.49 13.64 0.00
N ILE A 181 10.28 13.50 -1.06
CA ILE A 181 11.62 12.92 -1.01
C ILE A 181 12.64 14.05 -1.17
N PRO A 182 13.51 14.29 -0.18
CA PRO A 182 14.61 15.23 -0.35
C PRO A 182 15.60 14.70 -1.39
N ILE A 183 16.07 15.58 -2.25
CA ILE A 183 17.02 15.24 -3.31
C ILE A 183 18.33 16.00 -3.10
N GLU A 184 19.40 15.26 -2.96
CA GLU A 184 20.76 15.80 -2.93
C GLU A 184 21.38 15.76 -4.33
N GLY A 185 22.19 16.79 -4.67
CA GLY A 185 22.91 16.82 -5.93
C GLY A 185 22.24 17.62 -7.05
N ARG A 186 22.53 17.24 -8.31
CA ARG A 186 22.06 17.95 -9.51
C ARG A 186 20.53 17.90 -9.66
N LYS A 187 19.96 18.94 -10.28
CA LYS A 187 18.53 18.96 -10.61
C LYS A 187 18.20 17.81 -11.57
N THR A 188 17.30 16.92 -11.14
CA THR A 188 16.73 15.88 -11.98
C THR A 188 15.31 16.29 -12.40
N LYS A 189 14.81 15.69 -13.48
CA LYS A 189 13.42 15.88 -13.91
C LYS A 189 12.46 15.59 -12.75
N GLY A 190 11.43 16.39 -12.59
CA GLY A 190 10.43 16.20 -11.53
C GLY A 190 10.84 16.74 -10.16
N THR A 191 11.95 17.50 -10.05
CA THR A 191 12.35 18.13 -8.80
C THR A 191 11.88 19.57 -8.72
N PHE A 192 11.55 20.02 -7.51
CA PHE A 192 11.19 21.40 -7.20
C PHE A 192 11.87 21.88 -5.92
N ILE A 193 11.85 23.20 -5.67
CA ILE A 193 12.44 23.81 -4.49
C ILE A 193 11.32 24.18 -3.50
N ARG A 194 11.47 23.74 -2.24
CA ARG A 194 10.63 24.14 -1.10
C ARG A 194 11.56 24.52 0.05
N GLN A 195 11.41 25.72 0.60
CA GLN A 195 12.22 26.21 1.72
C GLN A 195 13.75 26.06 1.48
N GLY A 196 14.22 26.37 0.28
CA GLY A 196 15.63 26.29 -0.10
C GLY A 196 16.18 24.87 -0.33
N LYS A 197 15.39 23.84 -0.13
CA LYS A 197 15.77 22.42 -0.37
C LYS A 197 15.07 21.86 -1.60
N LYS A 198 15.73 20.91 -2.26
CA LYS A 198 15.16 20.20 -3.41
C LYS A 198 14.34 18.99 -2.96
N TYR A 199 13.20 18.81 -3.59
CA TYR A 199 12.30 17.68 -3.34
C TYR A 199 11.75 17.12 -4.66
N MET A 200 11.29 15.88 -4.59
CA MET A 200 10.40 15.29 -5.58
C MET A 200 9.23 14.59 -4.88
N TYR A 201 8.12 14.42 -5.57
CA TYR A 201 7.00 13.65 -5.04
C TYR A 201 7.22 12.15 -5.22
N ASN A 202 6.94 11.40 -4.16
CA ASN A 202 6.94 9.94 -4.18
C ASN A 202 5.59 9.42 -4.72
N ASN A 203 5.61 9.03 -5.98
CA ASN A 203 4.41 8.57 -6.68
C ASN A 203 3.89 7.23 -6.14
N ASP A 204 4.81 6.31 -5.80
CA ASP A 204 4.44 4.97 -5.31
C ASP A 204 3.77 5.07 -3.93
N ALA A 205 4.27 5.97 -3.06
CA ALA A 205 3.59 6.27 -1.80
C ALA A 205 2.20 6.89 -2.02
N ALA A 206 2.06 7.76 -3.01
CA ALA A 206 0.75 8.34 -3.33
C ALA A 206 -0.22 7.29 -3.89
N ASP A 207 0.22 6.45 -4.83
CA ASP A 207 -0.61 5.41 -5.41
C ASP A 207 -1.04 4.39 -4.33
N SER A 208 -0.14 3.99 -3.40
CA SER A 208 -0.49 3.10 -2.29
C SER A 208 -1.57 3.69 -1.36
N ALA A 209 -1.60 5.02 -1.17
CA ALA A 209 -2.65 5.69 -0.40
C ALA A 209 -4.01 5.60 -1.11
N GLY A 210 -4.04 5.77 -2.43
CA GLY A 210 -5.25 5.58 -3.23
C GLY A 210 -5.76 4.14 -3.17
N ILE A 211 -4.86 3.15 -3.26
CA ILE A 211 -5.19 1.72 -3.14
C ILE A 211 -5.77 1.43 -1.75
N ALA A 212 -5.18 1.95 -0.66
CA ALA A 212 -5.70 1.77 0.69
C ALA A 212 -7.12 2.34 0.85
N MET A 213 -7.37 3.53 0.31
CA MET A 213 -8.69 4.17 0.36
C MET A 213 -9.73 3.45 -0.49
N PHE A 214 -9.31 2.80 -1.59
CA PHE A 214 -10.22 1.99 -2.40
C PHE A 214 -10.91 0.89 -1.58
N GLY A 215 -10.25 0.29 -0.61
CA GLY A 215 -10.83 -0.71 0.28
C GLY A 215 -12.01 -0.22 1.14
N PHE A 216 -12.24 1.10 1.21
CA PHE A 216 -13.38 1.69 1.91
C PHE A 216 -14.44 2.25 0.97
N VAL A 217 -14.03 2.90 -0.11
CA VAL A 217 -14.95 3.65 -0.98
C VAL A 217 -15.19 2.99 -2.33
N GLY A 218 -14.34 2.01 -2.68
CA GLY A 218 -14.38 1.34 -3.96
C GLY A 218 -15.40 0.20 -4.02
N ASP A 219 -15.74 -0.18 -5.24
CA ASP A 219 -16.57 -1.35 -5.55
C ASP A 219 -15.79 -2.63 -5.21
N GLN A 220 -16.20 -3.34 -4.18
CA GLN A 220 -15.53 -4.54 -3.69
C GLN A 220 -15.54 -5.69 -4.71
N ASP A 221 -16.52 -5.73 -5.63
CA ASP A 221 -16.60 -6.73 -6.70
C ASP A 221 -15.46 -6.59 -7.73
N LYS A 222 -14.72 -5.49 -7.68
CA LYS A 222 -13.53 -5.28 -8.51
C LYS A 222 -12.24 -5.82 -7.87
N LEU A 223 -12.30 -6.26 -6.64
CA LEU A 223 -11.18 -6.92 -5.96
C LEU A 223 -11.06 -8.38 -6.44
N GLN A 224 -9.84 -8.82 -6.66
CA GLN A 224 -9.52 -10.21 -6.95
C GLN A 224 -8.65 -10.77 -5.82
N GLU A 225 -9.10 -11.84 -5.20
CA GLU A 225 -8.33 -12.50 -4.14
C GLU A 225 -7.03 -13.09 -4.69
N GLU A 226 -5.93 -12.82 -4.02
CA GLU A 226 -4.62 -13.39 -4.28
C GLU A 226 -4.39 -14.59 -3.33
N LYS A 227 -3.97 -15.73 -3.90
CA LYS A 227 -3.78 -17.00 -3.18
C LYS A 227 -2.34 -17.45 -3.21
#